data_030aeaa4a2b77f25196a9df13dcf0db7
#
_entry.id   030aeaa4a2b77f25196a9df13dcf0db7
#
_cell.length_a   1.000
_cell.length_b   1.000
_cell.length_c   1.000
_cell.angle_alpha   90.00
_cell.angle_beta   90.00
_cell.angle_gamma   90.00
#
_symmetry.space_group_name_H-M   'P 1'
#
loop_
_entity.id
_entity.type
_entity.pdbx_description
1 polymer ?
#
loop_
_entity_poly.entity_id
_entity_poly.type
_entity_poly.pdbx_seq_one_letter_code
_entity_poly.pdbx_strand_id
1 'polypeptide(L)'
;MDHPDTSFAAFVESLSSSDKKTIRAAVDALIPVALQQPAIIERLHGLLNETPAEKRWPIAYVLAHVSPLSTPCVDALKGALGLNDPDIRWAVALLLVRLAKKPEPAVAAHLIELLHSGSPTQRRMAVYCLRDIGAEESLRVALQHALADSDPLVRVAAVTSLKAFPGIGGDVADQLLRLVAEDLDSRVRASAALALAHVGTPSKKILAALNDAIQSPDTKLAKAARAALEILGKR
;
A
#
# COMPACT_ATOMS: atom_id res chain seq x y z
N MET A 1 -34.31 25.62 13.90
CA MET A 1 -34.12 24.22 14.34
C MET A 1 -34.05 23.37 13.10
N ASP A 2 -32.87 23.13 12.55
CA ASP A 2 -32.71 22.21 11.41
C ASP A 2 -33.07 20.81 11.87
N HIS A 3 -33.96 20.13 11.18
CA HIS A 3 -34.32 18.74 11.44
C HIS A 3 -33.04 17.89 11.23
N PRO A 4 -32.68 17.00 12.15
CA PRO A 4 -31.50 16.16 12.03
C PRO A 4 -31.49 15.31 10.74
N ASP A 5 -32.65 15.05 10.16
CA ASP A 5 -32.79 14.36 8.89
C ASP A 5 -32.33 15.19 7.67
N THR A 6 -32.59 16.49 7.67
CA THR A 6 -32.17 17.37 6.57
C THR A 6 -30.65 17.51 6.52
N SER A 7 -30.01 17.59 7.69
CA SER A 7 -28.56 17.67 7.80
C SER A 7 -27.86 16.39 7.31
N PHE A 8 -28.38 15.19 7.67
CA PHE A 8 -27.80 13.94 7.23
C PHE A 8 -27.95 13.73 5.70
N ALA A 9 -29.12 14.07 5.13
CA ALA A 9 -29.33 13.98 3.68
C ALA A 9 -28.32 14.83 2.89
N ALA A 10 -28.01 16.04 3.37
CA ALA A 10 -26.99 16.90 2.77
C ALA A 10 -25.58 16.27 2.81
N PHE A 11 -25.23 15.59 3.90
CA PHE A 11 -23.97 14.83 3.96
C PHE A 11 -23.95 13.69 2.95
N VAL A 12 -25.02 12.91 2.81
CA VAL A 12 -25.13 11.80 1.85
C VAL A 12 -24.95 12.30 0.42
N GLU A 13 -25.59 13.40 0.06
CA GLU A 13 -25.42 14.02 -1.25
C GLU A 13 -23.96 14.43 -1.49
N SER A 14 -23.34 15.08 -0.50
CA SER A 14 -21.95 15.55 -0.58
C SER A 14 -20.95 14.38 -0.67
N LEU A 15 -21.17 13.28 0.07
CA LEU A 15 -20.34 12.07 0.00
C LEU A 15 -20.47 11.37 -1.35
N SER A 16 -21.58 11.55 -2.06
CA SER A 16 -21.84 10.98 -3.39
C SER A 16 -21.36 11.86 -4.54
N SER A 17 -20.81 13.04 -4.26
CA SER A 17 -20.33 14.03 -5.24
C SER A 17 -19.21 13.44 -6.11
N SER A 18 -19.05 13.98 -7.31
CA SER A 18 -17.86 13.76 -8.15
C SER A 18 -16.69 14.70 -7.80
N ASP A 19 -16.93 15.76 -7.05
CA ASP A 19 -15.89 16.69 -6.62
C ASP A 19 -15.23 16.24 -5.32
N LYS A 20 -13.92 15.97 -5.39
CA LYS A 20 -13.11 15.53 -4.24
C LYS A 20 -13.12 16.53 -3.07
N LYS A 21 -13.17 17.83 -3.35
CA LYS A 21 -13.17 18.84 -2.29
C LYS A 21 -14.47 18.78 -1.50
N THR A 22 -15.58 18.60 -2.20
CA THR A 22 -16.90 18.42 -1.59
C THR A 22 -16.95 17.15 -0.74
N ILE A 23 -16.46 16.01 -1.26
CA ILE A 23 -16.37 14.76 -0.51
C ILE A 23 -15.52 14.94 0.75
N ARG A 24 -14.33 15.53 0.61
CA ARG A 24 -13.42 15.75 1.76
C ARG A 24 -14.06 16.63 2.83
N ALA A 25 -14.67 17.75 2.44
CA ALA A 25 -15.34 18.63 3.38
C ALA A 25 -16.49 17.91 4.12
N ALA A 26 -17.26 17.06 3.41
CA ALA A 26 -18.31 16.27 4.01
C ALA A 26 -17.76 15.22 5.00
N VAL A 27 -16.68 14.52 4.65
CA VAL A 27 -15.99 13.56 5.53
C VAL A 27 -15.50 14.26 6.81
N ASP A 28 -14.77 15.37 6.65
CA ASP A 28 -14.18 16.11 7.77
C ASP A 28 -15.26 16.67 8.72
N ALA A 29 -16.41 17.10 8.17
CA ALA A 29 -17.54 17.60 8.96
C ALA A 29 -18.36 16.48 9.63
N LEU A 30 -18.50 15.32 8.97
CA LEU A 30 -19.35 14.23 9.44
C LEU A 30 -18.70 13.41 10.57
N ILE A 31 -17.39 13.25 10.58
CA ILE A 31 -16.67 12.48 11.61
C ILE A 31 -16.99 13.01 13.02
N PRO A 32 -16.82 14.29 13.36
CA PRO A 32 -17.13 14.79 14.70
C PRO A 32 -18.62 14.68 15.06
N VAL A 33 -19.51 14.80 14.09
CA VAL A 33 -20.96 14.64 14.31
C VAL A 33 -21.30 13.18 14.61
N ALA A 34 -20.75 12.24 13.86
CA ALA A 34 -20.97 10.81 14.08
C ALA A 34 -20.43 10.33 15.43
N LEU A 35 -19.30 10.89 15.91
CA LEU A 35 -18.76 10.59 17.23
C LEU A 35 -19.69 11.02 18.37
N GLN A 36 -20.49 12.07 18.17
CA GLN A 36 -21.44 12.57 19.16
C GLN A 36 -22.83 11.92 19.06
N GLN A 37 -23.17 11.33 17.91
CA GLN A 37 -24.49 10.81 17.61
C GLN A 37 -24.43 9.36 17.08
N PRO A 38 -24.47 8.34 17.95
CA PRO A 38 -24.38 6.92 17.53
C PRO A 38 -25.40 6.49 16.46
N ALA A 39 -26.59 7.10 16.46
CA ALA A 39 -27.62 6.83 15.43
C ALA A 39 -27.14 7.15 14.00
N ILE A 40 -26.21 8.09 13.82
CA ILE A 40 -25.59 8.39 12.52
C ILE A 40 -24.71 7.22 12.07
N ILE A 41 -24.01 6.57 12.97
CA ILE A 41 -23.15 5.42 12.65
C ILE A 41 -24.00 4.27 12.09
N GLU A 42 -25.14 3.98 12.69
CA GLU A 42 -26.08 2.96 12.19
C GLU A 42 -26.61 3.31 10.80
N ARG A 43 -26.97 4.57 10.57
CA ARG A 43 -27.43 5.06 9.26
C ARG A 43 -26.32 4.96 8.20
N LEU A 44 -25.05 5.24 8.55
CA LEU A 44 -23.90 5.10 7.66
C LEU A 44 -23.64 3.63 7.30
N HIS A 45 -23.82 2.69 8.24
CA HIS A 45 -23.73 1.26 7.95
C HIS A 45 -24.81 0.81 6.98
N GLY A 46 -26.06 1.27 7.15
CA GLY A 46 -27.15 1.04 6.18
C GLY A 46 -26.79 1.58 4.80
N LEU A 47 -26.39 2.85 4.74
CA LEU A 47 -26.02 3.54 3.51
C LEU A 47 -24.84 2.86 2.79
N LEU A 48 -23.84 2.36 3.53
CA LEU A 48 -22.70 1.64 2.96
C LEU A 48 -23.14 0.40 2.15
N ASN A 49 -24.14 -0.33 2.65
CA ASN A 49 -24.65 -1.53 2.00
C ASN A 49 -25.48 -1.20 0.73
N GLU A 50 -26.21 -0.10 0.74
CA GLU A 50 -27.07 0.35 -0.36
C GLU A 50 -26.31 1.08 -1.47
N THR A 51 -25.13 1.65 -1.16
CA THR A 51 -24.32 2.44 -2.09
C THR A 51 -23.57 1.53 -3.08
N PRO A 52 -23.49 1.87 -4.39
CA PRO A 52 -22.64 1.18 -5.36
C PRO A 52 -21.18 1.11 -4.95
N ALA A 53 -20.51 0.00 -5.24
CA ALA A 53 -19.18 -0.33 -4.72
C ALA A 53 -18.14 0.78 -4.93
N GLU A 54 -18.14 1.40 -6.11
CA GLU A 54 -17.20 2.47 -6.49
C GLU A 54 -17.39 3.79 -5.70
N LYS A 55 -18.55 3.97 -5.06
CA LYS A 55 -18.91 5.15 -4.27
C LYS A 55 -18.92 4.91 -2.76
N ARG A 56 -18.59 3.69 -2.30
CA ARG A 56 -18.63 3.33 -0.87
C ARG A 56 -17.52 3.93 -0.05
N TRP A 57 -16.38 4.22 -0.67
CA TRP A 57 -15.16 4.56 0.06
C TRP A 57 -15.29 5.79 0.98
N PRO A 58 -16.04 6.88 0.66
CA PRO A 58 -16.15 8.01 1.58
C PRO A 58 -16.91 7.64 2.86
N ILE A 59 -17.97 6.82 2.72
CA ILE A 59 -18.77 6.33 3.84
C ILE A 59 -17.91 5.43 4.71
N ALA A 60 -17.19 4.46 4.10
CA ALA A 60 -16.28 3.56 4.80
C ALA A 60 -15.13 4.33 5.48
N TYR A 61 -14.66 5.41 4.87
CA TYR A 61 -13.63 6.27 5.45
C TYR A 61 -14.13 6.95 6.74
N VAL A 62 -15.36 7.48 6.76
CA VAL A 62 -15.97 8.03 7.98
C VAL A 62 -16.13 6.94 9.03
N LEU A 63 -16.77 5.80 8.68
CA LEU A 63 -16.98 4.68 9.60
C LEU A 63 -15.68 4.19 10.25
N ALA A 64 -14.60 4.11 9.50
CA ALA A 64 -13.29 3.70 10.01
C ALA A 64 -12.68 4.67 11.05
N HIS A 65 -13.19 5.88 11.16
CA HIS A 65 -12.81 6.84 12.18
C HIS A 65 -13.67 6.75 13.45
N VAL A 66 -14.92 6.29 13.34
CA VAL A 66 -15.93 6.46 14.39
C VAL A 66 -16.46 5.14 14.96
N SER A 67 -16.16 4.01 14.31
CA SER A 67 -16.64 2.69 14.75
C SER A 67 -15.60 1.59 14.51
N PRO A 68 -15.73 0.40 15.13
CA PRO A 68 -14.98 -0.78 14.75
C PRO A 68 -15.19 -1.12 13.26
N LEU A 69 -14.16 -1.67 12.61
CA LEU A 69 -14.23 -2.03 11.21
C LEU A 69 -15.16 -3.23 11.00
N SER A 70 -16.20 -3.04 10.20
CA SER A 70 -17.02 -4.14 9.66
C SER A 70 -16.43 -4.65 8.34
N THR A 71 -16.73 -5.91 7.98
CA THR A 71 -16.29 -6.49 6.69
C THR A 71 -16.67 -5.62 5.49
N PRO A 72 -17.92 -5.11 5.35
CA PRO A 72 -18.26 -4.21 4.25
C PRO A 72 -17.43 -2.92 4.22
N CYS A 73 -17.06 -2.39 5.39
CA CYS A 73 -16.19 -1.22 5.49
C CYS A 73 -14.78 -1.52 4.98
N VAL A 74 -14.19 -2.63 5.42
CA VAL A 74 -12.86 -3.08 4.95
C VAL A 74 -12.86 -3.32 3.44
N ASP A 75 -13.89 -3.98 2.90
CA ASP A 75 -13.99 -4.25 1.47
C ASP A 75 -14.11 -2.98 0.63
N ALA A 76 -14.86 -1.99 1.11
CA ALA A 76 -14.95 -0.68 0.46
C ALA A 76 -13.60 0.06 0.47
N LEU A 77 -12.84 0.02 1.58
CA LEU A 77 -11.51 0.61 1.66
C LEU A 77 -10.49 -0.15 0.78
N LYS A 78 -10.53 -1.49 0.75
CA LYS A 78 -9.74 -2.32 -0.18
C LYS A 78 -10.04 -1.95 -1.64
N GLY A 79 -11.32 -1.79 -1.99
CA GLY A 79 -11.77 -1.33 -3.30
C GLY A 79 -11.16 0.02 -3.69
N ALA A 80 -11.15 0.96 -2.76
CA ALA A 80 -10.62 2.30 -2.98
C ALA A 80 -9.10 2.33 -3.28
N LEU A 81 -8.32 1.35 -2.82
CA LEU A 81 -6.91 1.21 -3.19
C LEU A 81 -6.71 0.92 -4.69
N GLY A 82 -7.75 0.51 -5.41
CA GLY A 82 -7.75 0.25 -6.85
C GLY A 82 -8.23 1.41 -7.72
N LEU A 83 -8.77 2.48 -7.15
CA LEU A 83 -9.31 3.61 -7.90
C LEU A 83 -8.22 4.32 -8.73
N ASN A 84 -8.61 4.94 -9.83
CA ASN A 84 -7.66 5.66 -10.71
C ASN A 84 -7.09 6.92 -10.05
N ASP A 85 -7.79 7.48 -9.06
CA ASP A 85 -7.37 8.69 -8.35
C ASP A 85 -6.26 8.39 -7.32
N PRO A 86 -5.04 8.92 -7.48
CA PRO A 86 -3.94 8.66 -6.57
C PRO A 86 -4.15 9.28 -5.18
N ASP A 87 -4.83 10.43 -5.08
CA ASP A 87 -5.03 11.11 -3.80
C ASP A 87 -5.95 10.28 -2.90
N ILE A 88 -7.01 9.70 -3.48
CA ILE A 88 -7.92 8.80 -2.76
C ILE A 88 -7.17 7.54 -2.31
N ARG A 89 -6.40 6.91 -3.22
CA ARG A 89 -5.62 5.71 -2.87
C ARG A 89 -4.68 5.96 -1.69
N TRP A 90 -3.94 7.09 -1.71
CA TRP A 90 -3.02 7.42 -0.64
C TRP A 90 -3.72 7.80 0.66
N ALA A 91 -4.83 8.53 0.62
CA ALA A 91 -5.61 8.85 1.81
C ALA A 91 -6.12 7.57 2.50
N VAL A 92 -6.66 6.63 1.71
CA VAL A 92 -7.12 5.33 2.23
C VAL A 92 -5.96 4.47 2.72
N ALA A 93 -4.83 4.44 2.01
CA ALA A 93 -3.64 3.71 2.44
C ALA A 93 -3.13 4.19 3.82
N LEU A 94 -3.03 5.51 4.01
CA LEU A 94 -2.63 6.10 5.30
C LEU A 94 -3.61 5.76 6.42
N LEU A 95 -4.92 5.75 6.13
CA LEU A 95 -5.94 5.32 7.08
C LEU A 95 -5.74 3.86 7.48
N LEU A 96 -5.61 2.95 6.50
CA LEU A 96 -5.41 1.51 6.76
C LEU A 96 -4.13 1.24 7.56
N VAL A 97 -3.02 1.93 7.24
CA VAL A 97 -1.76 1.83 8.01
C VAL A 97 -1.98 2.29 9.46
N ARG A 98 -2.69 3.39 9.68
CA ARG A 98 -3.01 3.88 11.03
C ARG A 98 -3.87 2.88 11.82
N LEU A 99 -4.85 2.27 11.17
CA LEU A 99 -5.72 1.28 11.78
C LEU A 99 -4.98 -0.01 12.11
N ALA A 100 -4.11 -0.48 11.22
CA ALA A 100 -3.30 -1.68 11.44
C ALA A 100 -2.30 -1.56 12.60
N LYS A 101 -1.92 -0.33 13.00
CA LYS A 101 -1.06 -0.06 14.16
C LYS A 101 -1.81 -0.08 15.50
N LYS A 102 -3.14 -0.18 15.48
CA LYS A 102 -3.95 -0.43 16.67
C LYS A 102 -3.88 -1.93 17.03
N PRO A 103 -4.24 -2.32 18.27
CA PRO A 103 -4.16 -3.72 18.70
C PRO A 103 -5.10 -4.69 17.95
N GLU A 104 -5.77 -4.27 16.91
CA GLU A 104 -6.64 -5.12 16.08
C GLU A 104 -5.87 -5.58 14.82
N PRO A 105 -5.36 -6.82 14.78
CA PRO A 105 -4.48 -7.31 13.71
C PRO A 105 -5.19 -7.55 12.35
N ALA A 106 -6.50 -7.40 12.28
CA ALA A 106 -7.29 -7.78 11.11
C ALA A 106 -6.90 -7.03 9.81
N VAL A 107 -6.54 -5.74 9.89
CA VAL A 107 -6.23 -4.92 8.70
C VAL A 107 -5.00 -5.43 7.96
N ALA A 108 -3.94 -5.83 8.67
CA ALA A 108 -2.74 -6.38 8.04
C ALA A 108 -3.03 -7.69 7.27
N ALA A 109 -3.85 -8.57 7.86
CA ALA A 109 -4.28 -9.80 7.20
C ALA A 109 -5.07 -9.52 5.90
N HIS A 110 -5.98 -8.56 5.92
CA HIS A 110 -6.71 -8.14 4.72
C HIS A 110 -5.81 -7.53 3.63
N LEU A 111 -4.74 -6.81 4.01
CA LEU A 111 -3.76 -6.31 3.06
C LEU A 111 -2.90 -7.43 2.47
N ILE A 112 -2.54 -8.46 3.26
CA ILE A 112 -1.84 -9.65 2.76
C ILE A 112 -2.76 -10.43 1.79
N GLU A 113 -4.04 -10.61 2.12
CA GLU A 113 -5.01 -11.21 1.20
C GLU A 113 -5.10 -10.43 -0.13
N LEU A 114 -5.09 -9.10 -0.06
CA LEU A 114 -5.15 -8.23 -1.23
C LEU A 114 -3.94 -8.38 -2.16
N LEU A 115 -2.76 -8.77 -1.65
CA LEU A 115 -1.60 -9.13 -2.48
C LEU A 115 -1.87 -10.31 -3.40
N HIS A 116 -2.75 -11.23 -3.02
CA HIS A 116 -3.06 -12.43 -3.82
C HIS A 116 -4.25 -12.20 -4.76
N SER A 117 -5.27 -11.46 -4.32
CA SER A 117 -6.57 -11.37 -4.99
C SER A 117 -6.82 -10.04 -5.70
N GLY A 118 -6.05 -9.00 -5.41
CA GLY A 118 -6.28 -7.65 -5.90
C GLY A 118 -5.86 -7.40 -7.35
N SER A 119 -6.36 -6.32 -7.95
CA SER A 119 -5.81 -5.76 -9.18
C SER A 119 -4.33 -5.33 -8.98
N PRO A 120 -3.53 -5.19 -10.05
CA PRO A 120 -2.13 -4.75 -9.92
C PRO A 120 -1.96 -3.46 -9.11
N THR A 121 -2.88 -2.50 -9.26
CA THR A 121 -2.87 -1.26 -8.49
C THR A 121 -3.14 -1.51 -7.01
N GLN A 122 -4.12 -2.36 -6.68
CA GLN A 122 -4.41 -2.73 -5.29
C GLN A 122 -3.26 -3.50 -4.65
N ARG A 123 -2.68 -4.48 -5.35
CA ARG A 123 -1.51 -5.24 -4.86
C ARG A 123 -0.33 -4.31 -4.56
N ARG A 124 -0.04 -3.35 -5.47
CA ARG A 124 1.01 -2.35 -5.27
C ARG A 124 0.74 -1.46 -4.06
N MET A 125 -0.50 -1.01 -3.86
CA MET A 125 -0.88 -0.20 -2.69
C MET A 125 -0.79 -1.02 -1.40
N ALA A 126 -1.18 -2.29 -1.43
CA ALA A 126 -1.01 -3.20 -0.29
C ALA A 126 0.46 -3.36 0.11
N VAL A 127 1.39 -3.50 -0.86
CA VAL A 127 2.84 -3.51 -0.61
C VAL A 127 3.29 -2.26 0.17
N TYR A 128 2.85 -1.07 -0.24
CA TYR A 128 3.20 0.16 0.47
C TYR A 128 2.61 0.23 1.87
N CYS A 129 1.36 -0.18 2.04
CA CYS A 129 0.73 -0.25 3.35
C CYS A 129 1.50 -1.20 4.30
N LEU A 130 1.81 -2.41 3.83
CA LEU A 130 2.52 -3.42 4.64
C LEU A 130 3.92 -2.93 5.06
N ARG A 131 4.65 -2.25 4.18
CA ARG A 131 5.91 -1.58 4.53
C ARG A 131 5.74 -0.58 5.67
N ASP A 132 4.69 0.25 5.61
CA ASP A 132 4.49 1.37 6.53
C ASP A 132 3.83 0.93 7.87
N ILE A 133 3.23 -0.25 7.91
CA ILE A 133 2.72 -0.87 9.14
C ILE A 133 3.87 -1.21 10.08
N GLY A 134 4.92 -1.86 9.60
CA GLY A 134 6.09 -2.17 10.42
C GLY A 134 6.92 -3.34 9.91
N ALA A 135 7.88 -3.75 10.75
CA ALA A 135 8.91 -4.73 10.40
C ALA A 135 8.60 -6.14 10.94
N GLU A 136 7.33 -6.51 11.08
CA GLU A 136 6.94 -7.86 11.50
C GLU A 136 7.34 -8.90 10.44
N GLU A 137 7.73 -10.08 10.90
CA GLU A 137 8.20 -11.16 10.02
C GLU A 137 7.15 -11.60 9.00
N SER A 138 5.88 -11.68 9.39
CA SER A 138 4.76 -12.02 8.50
C SER A 138 4.63 -11.05 7.34
N LEU A 139 4.83 -9.74 7.60
CA LEU A 139 4.78 -8.68 6.59
C LEU A 139 5.99 -8.76 5.66
N ARG A 140 7.19 -9.04 6.22
CA ARG A 140 8.40 -9.26 5.44
C ARG A 140 8.23 -10.43 4.47
N VAL A 141 7.69 -11.55 4.94
CA VAL A 141 7.42 -12.74 4.10
C VAL A 141 6.43 -12.40 3.00
N ALA A 142 5.34 -11.68 3.30
CA ALA A 142 4.37 -11.26 2.29
C ALA A 142 5.00 -10.37 1.22
N LEU A 143 5.85 -9.42 1.60
CA LEU A 143 6.60 -8.56 0.67
C LEU A 143 7.62 -9.36 -0.16
N GLN A 144 8.24 -10.38 0.44
CA GLN A 144 9.15 -11.27 -0.28
C GLN A 144 8.42 -12.07 -1.36
N HIS A 145 7.21 -12.57 -1.10
CA HIS A 145 6.38 -13.20 -2.11
C HIS A 145 6.03 -12.25 -3.26
N ALA A 146 5.79 -10.96 -2.98
CA ALA A 146 5.50 -9.96 -3.99
C ALA A 146 6.69 -9.64 -4.94
N LEU A 147 7.91 -10.12 -4.66
CA LEU A 147 9.04 -10.07 -5.60
C LEU A 147 8.81 -10.91 -6.87
N ALA A 148 7.91 -11.89 -6.81
CA ALA A 148 7.53 -12.74 -7.94
C ALA A 148 6.18 -12.35 -8.57
N ASP A 149 5.64 -11.17 -8.25
CA ASP A 149 4.36 -10.70 -8.81
C ASP A 149 4.40 -10.60 -10.34
N SER A 150 3.28 -10.90 -10.99
CA SER A 150 3.15 -10.80 -12.45
C SER A 150 3.32 -9.37 -12.97
N ASP A 151 2.92 -8.36 -12.18
CA ASP A 151 3.03 -6.94 -12.55
C ASP A 151 4.39 -6.37 -12.14
N PRO A 152 5.16 -5.79 -13.07
CA PRO A 152 6.49 -5.25 -12.75
C PRO A 152 6.46 -4.07 -11.78
N LEU A 153 5.38 -3.29 -11.70
CA LEU A 153 5.29 -2.19 -10.74
C LEU A 153 5.05 -2.70 -9.32
N VAL A 154 4.39 -3.85 -9.17
CA VAL A 154 4.27 -4.53 -7.87
C VAL A 154 5.62 -5.07 -7.44
N ARG A 155 6.38 -5.72 -8.36
CA ARG A 155 7.76 -6.18 -8.07
C ARG A 155 8.68 -5.03 -7.66
N VAL A 156 8.65 -3.88 -8.38
CA VAL A 156 9.42 -2.67 -8.00
C VAL A 156 9.01 -2.17 -6.62
N ALA A 157 7.72 -2.14 -6.31
CA ALA A 157 7.23 -1.74 -5.00
C ALA A 157 7.72 -2.69 -3.89
N ALA A 158 7.69 -4.01 -4.13
CA ALA A 158 8.19 -5.01 -3.19
C ALA A 158 9.69 -4.86 -2.93
N VAL A 159 10.51 -4.75 -3.99
CA VAL A 159 11.95 -4.51 -3.90
C VAL A 159 12.27 -3.25 -3.08
N THR A 160 11.57 -2.15 -3.36
CA THR A 160 11.82 -0.89 -2.65
C THR A 160 11.34 -0.92 -1.21
N SER A 161 10.27 -1.66 -0.92
CA SER A 161 9.72 -1.79 0.42
C SER A 161 10.57 -2.66 1.32
N LEU A 162 11.14 -3.74 0.80
CA LEU A 162 12.02 -4.63 1.56
C LEU A 162 13.26 -3.93 2.11
N LYS A 163 13.74 -2.86 1.47
CA LYS A 163 14.86 -2.06 2.01
C LYS A 163 14.58 -1.43 3.39
N ALA A 164 13.33 -1.25 3.75
CA ALA A 164 12.93 -0.71 5.05
C ALA A 164 13.01 -1.77 6.18
N PHE A 165 13.16 -3.04 5.84
CA PHE A 165 13.24 -4.13 6.82
C PHE A 165 14.69 -4.41 7.20
N PRO A 166 15.04 -4.42 8.51
CA PRO A 166 16.38 -4.77 8.94
C PRO A 166 16.68 -6.26 8.67
N GLY A 167 17.95 -6.57 8.41
CA GLY A 167 18.39 -7.95 8.30
C GLY A 167 17.96 -8.67 7.02
N ILE A 168 17.73 -7.93 5.92
CA ILE A 168 17.55 -8.57 4.61
C ILE A 168 18.81 -9.38 4.31
N GLY A 169 18.69 -10.71 4.38
CA GLY A 169 19.79 -11.65 4.13
C GLY A 169 19.32 -12.87 3.37
N GLY A 170 20.25 -13.79 3.10
CA GLY A 170 19.94 -15.12 2.57
C GLY A 170 18.98 -15.12 1.38
N ASP A 171 17.81 -15.68 1.58
CA ASP A 171 16.83 -15.94 0.52
C ASP A 171 16.37 -14.69 -0.25
N VAL A 172 16.24 -13.55 0.42
CA VAL A 172 15.86 -12.29 -0.25
C VAL A 172 17.01 -11.80 -1.13
N ALA A 173 18.25 -11.90 -0.66
CA ALA A 173 19.41 -11.53 -1.47
C ALA A 173 19.51 -12.39 -2.75
N ASP A 174 19.25 -13.68 -2.65
CA ASP A 174 19.24 -14.59 -3.80
C ASP A 174 18.10 -14.29 -4.77
N GLN A 175 16.93 -13.89 -4.26
CA GLN A 175 15.83 -13.43 -5.12
C GLN A 175 16.16 -12.11 -5.82
N LEU A 176 16.77 -11.14 -5.12
CA LEU A 176 17.22 -9.89 -5.71
C LEU A 176 18.28 -10.12 -6.80
N LEU A 177 19.22 -11.03 -6.58
CA LEU A 177 20.21 -11.42 -7.60
C LEU A 177 19.54 -11.98 -8.86
N ARG A 178 18.54 -12.85 -8.70
CA ARG A 178 17.76 -13.33 -9.84
C ARG A 178 17.03 -12.20 -10.58
N LEU A 179 16.40 -11.27 -9.85
CA LEU A 179 15.74 -10.11 -10.47
C LEU A 179 16.73 -9.23 -11.24
N VAL A 180 17.95 -9.02 -10.74
CA VAL A 180 19.00 -8.28 -11.46
C VAL A 180 19.36 -8.95 -12.79
N ALA A 181 19.48 -10.27 -12.78
CA ALA A 181 19.92 -11.03 -13.94
C ALA A 181 18.83 -11.29 -14.98
N GLU A 182 17.60 -11.58 -14.54
CA GLU A 182 16.61 -12.27 -15.35
C GLU A 182 15.30 -11.50 -15.53
N ASP A 183 15.00 -10.46 -14.71
CA ASP A 183 13.72 -9.77 -14.84
C ASP A 183 13.58 -9.06 -16.20
N LEU A 184 12.43 -9.22 -16.82
CA LEU A 184 12.16 -8.63 -18.14
C LEU A 184 12.06 -7.11 -18.09
N ASP A 185 11.65 -6.54 -16.94
CA ASP A 185 11.47 -5.10 -16.79
C ASP A 185 12.74 -4.43 -16.25
N SER A 186 13.27 -3.48 -17.02
CA SER A 186 14.49 -2.75 -16.65
C SER A 186 14.40 -1.98 -15.33
N ARG A 187 13.19 -1.56 -14.94
CA ARG A 187 12.94 -0.86 -13.65
C ARG A 187 13.10 -1.82 -12.48
N VAL A 188 12.65 -3.07 -12.65
CA VAL A 188 12.81 -4.11 -11.63
C VAL A 188 14.29 -4.47 -11.49
N ARG A 189 15.00 -4.72 -12.61
CA ARG A 189 16.45 -5.00 -12.57
C ARG A 189 17.23 -3.90 -11.86
N ALA A 190 16.99 -2.64 -12.22
CA ALA A 190 17.66 -1.49 -11.61
C ALA A 190 17.31 -1.32 -10.13
N SER A 191 16.04 -1.51 -9.74
CA SER A 191 15.62 -1.44 -8.34
C SER A 191 16.24 -2.54 -7.51
N ALA A 192 16.32 -3.77 -8.04
CA ALA A 192 16.94 -4.91 -7.38
C ALA A 192 18.46 -4.70 -7.16
N ALA A 193 19.16 -4.16 -8.17
CA ALA A 193 20.58 -3.81 -8.04
C ALA A 193 20.81 -2.79 -6.90
N LEU A 194 19.98 -1.74 -6.81
CA LEU A 194 20.06 -0.78 -5.70
C LEU A 194 19.71 -1.41 -4.35
N ALA A 195 18.76 -2.36 -4.32
CA ALA A 195 18.37 -3.03 -3.09
C ALA A 195 19.48 -3.92 -2.54
N LEU A 196 20.28 -4.55 -3.40
CA LEU A 196 21.44 -5.36 -2.98
C LEU A 196 22.47 -4.55 -2.18
N ALA A 197 22.56 -3.24 -2.38
CA ALA A 197 23.39 -2.36 -1.54
C ALA A 197 22.90 -2.22 -0.09
N HIS A 198 21.65 -2.57 0.19
CA HIS A 198 21.05 -2.49 1.52
C HIS A 198 20.92 -3.87 2.21
N VAL A 199 21.27 -4.94 1.50
CA VAL A 199 21.43 -6.28 2.09
C VAL A 199 22.68 -6.28 2.98
N GLY A 200 22.60 -6.83 4.16
CA GLY A 200 23.65 -6.90 5.18
C GLY A 200 25.11 -6.89 4.66
N THR A 201 25.93 -7.88 5.01
CA THR A 201 27.31 -7.98 4.49
C THR A 201 27.30 -8.41 3.03
N PRO A 202 27.91 -7.65 2.10
CA PRO A 202 27.93 -8.01 0.69
C PRO A 202 28.76 -9.29 0.48
N SER A 203 28.13 -10.31 -0.10
CA SER A 203 28.82 -11.53 -0.50
C SER A 203 29.63 -11.29 -1.79
N LYS A 204 30.64 -12.15 -2.06
CA LYS A 204 31.36 -12.15 -3.33
C LYS A 204 30.40 -12.26 -4.53
N LYS A 205 29.28 -13.01 -4.38
CA LYS A 205 28.26 -13.20 -5.40
C LYS A 205 27.54 -11.88 -5.72
N ILE A 206 27.22 -11.08 -4.71
CA ILE A 206 26.59 -9.75 -4.89
C ILE A 206 27.53 -8.80 -5.62
N LEU A 207 28.81 -8.74 -5.18
CA LEU A 207 29.81 -7.87 -5.81
C LEU A 207 30.07 -8.26 -7.28
N ALA A 208 30.17 -9.55 -7.57
CA ALA A 208 30.32 -10.04 -8.95
C ALA A 208 29.10 -9.62 -9.81
N ALA A 209 27.87 -9.92 -9.36
CA ALA A 209 26.66 -9.58 -10.10
C ALA A 209 26.52 -8.07 -10.36
N LEU A 210 26.87 -7.21 -9.40
CA LEU A 210 26.85 -5.76 -9.59
C LEU A 210 27.93 -5.29 -10.56
N ASN A 211 29.15 -5.89 -10.55
CA ASN A 211 30.21 -5.57 -11.52
C ASN A 211 29.80 -5.99 -12.94
N ASP A 212 29.18 -7.16 -13.10
CA ASP A 212 28.66 -7.60 -14.41
C ASP A 212 27.55 -6.66 -14.89
N ALA A 213 26.64 -6.24 -13.98
CA ALA A 213 25.53 -5.33 -14.30
C ALA A 213 25.99 -3.93 -14.76
N ILE A 214 27.18 -3.46 -14.35
CA ILE A 214 27.77 -2.19 -14.88
C ILE A 214 28.05 -2.28 -16.38
N GLN A 215 28.38 -3.44 -16.92
CA GLN A 215 28.66 -3.67 -18.33
C GLN A 215 27.38 -3.93 -19.14
N SER A 216 26.21 -3.92 -18.52
CA SER A 216 24.93 -4.16 -19.19
C SER A 216 24.61 -3.05 -20.20
N PRO A 217 24.07 -3.39 -21.39
CA PRO A 217 23.53 -2.42 -22.33
C PRO A 217 22.29 -1.68 -21.77
N ASP A 218 21.66 -2.21 -20.73
CA ASP A 218 20.60 -1.51 -19.98
C ASP A 218 21.22 -0.40 -19.14
N THR A 219 21.15 0.83 -19.64
CA THR A 219 21.73 2.01 -18.99
C THR A 219 21.15 2.29 -17.60
N LYS A 220 19.89 1.92 -17.34
CA LYS A 220 19.27 2.05 -16.02
C LYS A 220 19.89 1.07 -15.04
N LEU A 221 20.06 -0.18 -15.44
CA LEU A 221 20.71 -1.20 -14.64
C LEU A 221 22.17 -0.84 -14.37
N ALA A 222 22.94 -0.46 -15.40
CA ALA A 222 24.33 -0.08 -15.25
C ALA A 222 24.52 1.09 -14.27
N LYS A 223 23.67 2.12 -14.36
CA LYS A 223 23.66 3.25 -13.42
C LYS A 223 23.32 2.83 -11.99
N ALA A 224 22.30 1.97 -11.82
CA ALA A 224 21.89 1.46 -10.52
C ALA A 224 22.99 0.60 -9.88
N ALA A 225 23.65 -0.25 -10.65
CA ALA A 225 24.73 -1.10 -10.17
C ALA A 225 25.96 -0.29 -9.71
N ARG A 226 26.35 0.77 -10.43
CA ARG A 226 27.40 1.71 -10.00
C ARG A 226 27.05 2.36 -8.67
N ALA A 227 25.83 2.90 -8.55
CA ALA A 227 25.37 3.51 -7.30
C ALA A 227 25.34 2.50 -6.13
N ALA A 228 24.95 1.25 -6.39
CA ALA A 228 24.97 0.19 -5.39
C ALA A 228 26.40 -0.11 -4.89
N LEU A 229 27.39 -0.22 -5.80
CA LEU A 229 28.80 -0.44 -5.43
C LEU A 229 29.39 0.75 -4.67
N GLU A 230 29.04 1.98 -5.04
CA GLU A 230 29.45 3.17 -4.28
C GLU A 230 28.91 3.18 -2.84
N ILE A 231 27.67 2.74 -2.64
CA ILE A 231 27.08 2.60 -1.29
C ILE A 231 27.82 1.52 -0.49
N LEU A 232 28.13 0.38 -1.12
CA LEU A 232 28.83 -0.73 -0.49
C LEU A 232 30.29 -0.38 -0.15
N GLY A 233 30.97 0.40 -0.99
CA GLY A 233 32.34 0.83 -0.78
C GLY A 233 32.51 1.90 0.32
N LYS A 234 31.44 2.52 0.80
CA LYS A 234 31.42 3.50 1.89
C LYS A 234 31.13 2.87 3.27
N ARG A 235 30.87 1.59 3.33
CA ARG A 235 30.63 0.81 4.57
C ARG A 235 31.89 0.12 5.04
#